data_1249746c45d553bfeaef57827d2163ff
#
_entry.id   1249746c45d553bfeaef57827d2163ff
#
_cell.length_a   1.000
_cell.length_b   1.000
_cell.length_c   1.000
_cell.angle_alpha   90.00
_cell.angle_beta   90.00
_cell.angle_gamma   90.00
#
_symmetry.space_group_name_H-M   'P 1'
#
loop_
_entity.id
_entity.type
_entity.pdbx_description
1 polymer ?
#
loop_
_entity_poly.entity_id
_entity_poly.type
_entity_poly.pdbx_seq_one_letter_code
_entity_poly.pdbx_strand_id
1 'polypeptide(L)'
;DVARAYVIYREDRSKARKSGVQKSEDLPISKNMLLDDGSAVPIDFNRLKNTIAESCLNIDDVSEDLIFDTIDKNIYDGIKKADLSDSILISVRPLIEKDPNYSYVLARLLSNSMTEEAYSFLNLDATDLSITAMKKSYSEYFVNYIKKGVELKHLDSKLLDYDLNNLAKNIDLTRDMQFTYLGLQTLYDRYFIHHNETRFELPQAFFMRVAMGLAINEDDREAKSIEFYKLLSSFDFMSSTPTLFNSATLKPQLSSCYLSTLPDDLRGIFEGISDDAMLSKFAGG
;
A
#
# COMPACT_ATOMS: atom_id res chain seq x y z
N ASP A 1 31.18 -16.70 -7.28
CA ASP A 1 30.94 -17.03 -8.71
C ASP A 1 29.71 -16.32 -9.30
N VAL A 2 28.67 -16.05 -8.55
CA VAL A 2 27.49 -15.27 -9.02
C VAL A 2 27.86 -13.84 -9.38
N ALA A 3 28.68 -13.16 -8.58
CA ALA A 3 29.14 -11.81 -8.87
C ALA A 3 29.96 -11.73 -10.15
N ARG A 4 30.81 -12.74 -10.43
CA ARG A 4 31.60 -12.83 -11.66
C ARG A 4 30.71 -13.09 -12.88
N ALA A 5 29.73 -13.96 -12.76
CA ALA A 5 28.75 -14.22 -13.82
C ALA A 5 27.92 -12.96 -14.14
N TYR A 6 27.53 -12.19 -13.12
CA TYR A 6 26.81 -10.92 -13.28
C TYR A 6 27.67 -9.85 -13.99
N VAL A 7 28.95 -9.72 -13.65
CA VAL A 7 29.87 -8.76 -14.30
C VAL A 7 30.06 -9.12 -15.78
N ILE A 8 30.26 -10.40 -16.10
CA ILE A 8 30.41 -10.87 -17.49
C ILE A 8 29.13 -10.61 -18.28
N TYR A 9 27.96 -10.96 -17.73
CA TYR A 9 26.67 -10.70 -18.34
C TYR A 9 26.45 -9.20 -18.62
N ARG A 10 26.81 -8.33 -17.67
CA ARG A 10 26.72 -6.87 -17.82
C ARG A 10 27.66 -6.32 -18.89
N GLU A 11 28.90 -6.85 -18.98
CA GLU A 11 29.85 -6.47 -20.02
C GLU A 11 29.41 -6.92 -21.42
N ASP A 12 28.89 -8.13 -21.56
CA ASP A 12 28.42 -8.67 -22.84
C ASP A 12 27.20 -7.89 -23.34
N ARG A 13 26.25 -7.54 -22.44
CA ARG A 13 25.15 -6.63 -22.76
C ARG A 13 25.62 -5.22 -23.14
N SER A 14 26.64 -4.70 -22.45
CA SER A 14 27.21 -3.39 -22.79
C SER A 14 27.91 -3.39 -24.16
N LYS A 15 28.60 -4.47 -24.52
CA LYS A 15 29.21 -4.67 -25.85
C LYS A 15 28.16 -4.84 -26.95
N ALA A 16 27.11 -5.63 -26.70
CA ALA A 16 26.01 -5.80 -27.63
C ALA A 16 25.27 -4.48 -27.91
N ARG A 17 25.12 -3.60 -26.91
CA ARG A 17 24.54 -2.26 -27.09
C ARG A 17 25.44 -1.30 -27.89
N LYS A 18 26.78 -1.42 -27.80
CA LYS A 18 27.72 -0.58 -28.53
C LYS A 18 27.88 -1.00 -29.97
N SER A 19 27.68 -2.27 -30.31
CA SER A 19 27.76 -2.81 -31.68
C SER A 19 26.47 -2.72 -32.49
N GLY A 20 25.34 -2.31 -31.88
CA GLY A 20 24.01 -2.30 -32.49
C GLY A 20 23.45 -0.93 -32.83
N VAL A 21 24.28 0.10 -33.09
CA VAL A 21 23.76 1.40 -33.57
C VAL A 21 23.58 1.36 -35.07
N GLN A 22 22.56 0.63 -35.54
CA GLN A 22 21.79 0.98 -36.72
C GLN A 22 20.39 1.33 -36.27
N LYS A 23 19.98 2.60 -36.52
CA LYS A 23 18.59 3.01 -36.44
C LYS A 23 17.80 2.22 -37.50
N SER A 24 17.28 1.08 -37.13
CA SER A 24 16.11 0.52 -37.77
C SER A 24 14.91 1.25 -37.15
N GLU A 25 13.99 1.72 -37.97
CA GLU A 25 12.64 2.07 -37.54
C GLU A 25 11.98 0.77 -37.06
N ASP A 26 12.28 0.40 -35.79
CA ASP A 26 11.67 -0.76 -35.17
C ASP A 26 10.21 -0.42 -34.87
N LEU A 27 9.33 -1.14 -35.58
CA LEU A 27 7.95 -1.35 -35.14
C LEU A 27 7.99 -1.68 -33.64
N PRO A 28 7.12 -1.10 -32.82
CA PRO A 28 7.12 -1.37 -31.39
C PRO A 28 6.98 -2.88 -31.17
N ILE A 29 8.02 -3.52 -30.67
CA ILE A 29 7.98 -4.93 -30.28
C ILE A 29 6.94 -5.00 -29.16
N SER A 30 5.76 -5.54 -29.47
CA SER A 30 4.73 -5.76 -28.46
C SER A 30 5.26 -6.81 -27.48
N LYS A 31 5.56 -6.41 -26.26
CA LYS A 31 5.91 -7.35 -25.18
C LYS A 31 4.62 -7.93 -24.62
N ASN A 32 4.64 -9.21 -24.30
CA ASN A 32 3.52 -9.92 -23.71
C ASN A 32 3.76 -10.16 -22.23
N MET A 33 2.67 -10.21 -21.46
CA MET A 33 2.69 -10.75 -20.10
C MET A 33 2.01 -12.11 -20.06
N LEU A 34 2.43 -12.98 -19.15
CA LEU A 34 1.84 -14.28 -18.90
C LEU A 34 0.83 -14.17 -17.76
N LEU A 35 -0.38 -14.60 -17.99
CA LEU A 35 -1.41 -14.76 -16.96
C LEU A 35 -1.20 -16.06 -16.18
N ASP A 36 -1.92 -16.23 -15.07
CA ASP A 36 -1.79 -17.40 -14.19
C ASP A 36 -2.19 -18.72 -14.87
N ASP A 37 -3.05 -18.65 -15.90
CA ASP A 37 -3.44 -19.79 -16.74
C ASP A 37 -2.41 -20.14 -17.83
N GLY A 38 -1.29 -19.40 -17.91
CA GLY A 38 -0.23 -19.55 -18.88
C GLY A 38 -0.51 -18.90 -20.25
N SER A 39 -1.64 -18.21 -20.40
CA SER A 39 -1.93 -17.45 -21.62
C SER A 39 -1.08 -16.19 -21.71
N ALA A 40 -0.66 -15.81 -22.92
CA ALA A 40 0.10 -14.61 -23.20
C ALA A 40 -0.83 -13.48 -23.68
N VAL A 41 -0.77 -12.32 -23.01
CA VAL A 41 -1.55 -11.14 -23.37
C VAL A 41 -0.60 -9.95 -23.58
N PRO A 42 -0.80 -9.13 -24.64
CA PRO A 42 0.01 -7.95 -24.88
C PRO A 42 -0.04 -6.99 -23.68
N ILE A 43 1.12 -6.44 -23.30
CA ILE A 43 1.19 -5.38 -22.29
C ILE A 43 0.63 -4.11 -22.91
N ASP A 44 -0.34 -3.49 -22.24
CA ASP A 44 -0.91 -2.20 -22.64
C ASP A 44 0.01 -1.05 -22.24
N PHE A 45 0.95 -0.73 -23.13
CA PHE A 45 1.87 0.40 -22.94
C PHE A 45 1.18 1.76 -22.94
N ASN A 46 0.00 1.90 -23.56
CA ASN A 46 -0.76 3.14 -23.52
C ASN A 46 -1.35 3.36 -22.13
N ARG A 47 -1.94 2.32 -21.55
CA ARG A 47 -2.39 2.36 -20.15
C ARG A 47 -1.23 2.68 -19.21
N LEU A 48 -0.07 2.04 -19.40
CA LEU A 48 1.13 2.31 -18.58
C LEU A 48 1.59 3.77 -18.70
N LYS A 49 1.63 4.35 -19.91
CA LYS A 49 1.97 5.77 -20.12
C LYS A 49 1.00 6.71 -19.41
N ASN A 50 -0.30 6.44 -19.52
CA ASN A 50 -1.32 7.24 -18.83
C ASN A 50 -1.15 7.16 -17.30
N THR A 51 -0.91 5.96 -16.75
CA THR A 51 -0.65 5.78 -15.32
C THR A 51 0.59 6.55 -14.86
N ILE A 52 1.67 6.55 -15.65
CA ILE A 52 2.88 7.33 -15.37
C ILE A 52 2.57 8.82 -15.39
N ALA A 53 1.88 9.32 -16.42
CA ALA A 53 1.51 10.72 -16.54
C ALA A 53 0.65 11.18 -15.35
N GLU A 54 -0.38 10.40 -14.97
CA GLU A 54 -1.20 10.69 -13.79
C GLU A 54 -0.37 10.68 -12.50
N SER A 55 0.61 9.76 -12.40
CA SER A 55 1.49 9.69 -11.23
C SER A 55 2.44 10.86 -11.12
N CYS A 56 2.77 11.54 -12.22
CA CYS A 56 3.62 12.72 -12.26
C CYS A 56 2.86 14.04 -12.07
N LEU A 57 1.52 14.04 -12.10
CA LEU A 57 0.72 15.26 -12.00
C LEU A 57 1.05 16.09 -10.75
N ASN A 58 1.31 17.40 -10.96
CA ASN A 58 1.63 18.35 -9.88
C ASN A 58 2.86 17.97 -9.05
N ILE A 59 3.84 17.30 -9.65
CA ILE A 59 5.16 17.05 -9.06
C ILE A 59 6.20 17.71 -9.96
N ASP A 60 6.99 18.61 -9.39
CA ASP A 60 8.06 19.29 -10.09
C ASP A 60 9.28 18.38 -10.29
N ASP A 61 10.11 18.69 -11.26
CA ASP A 61 11.43 18.07 -11.52
C ASP A 61 11.39 16.54 -11.78
N VAL A 62 10.27 16.01 -12.26
CA VAL A 62 10.14 14.61 -12.70
C VAL A 62 9.89 14.53 -14.21
N SER A 63 10.42 13.47 -14.85
CA SER A 63 10.29 13.23 -16.28
C SER A 63 9.54 11.93 -16.55
N GLU A 64 8.37 12.04 -17.18
CA GLU A 64 7.55 10.91 -17.62
C GLU A 64 8.30 10.01 -18.61
N ASP A 65 8.99 10.63 -19.57
CA ASP A 65 9.78 9.91 -20.59
C ASP A 65 10.90 9.09 -19.96
N LEU A 66 11.61 9.66 -18.98
CA LEU A 66 12.67 8.95 -18.26
C LEU A 66 12.12 7.75 -17.48
N ILE A 67 10.95 7.92 -16.85
CA ILE A 67 10.29 6.83 -16.12
C ILE A 67 9.90 5.74 -17.10
N PHE A 68 9.20 6.10 -18.19
CA PHE A 68 8.76 5.15 -19.20
C PHE A 68 9.94 4.39 -19.81
N ASP A 69 10.98 5.10 -20.25
CA ASP A 69 12.19 4.50 -20.81
C ASP A 69 12.88 3.53 -19.86
N THR A 70 12.88 3.87 -18.56
CA THR A 70 13.51 3.03 -17.54
C THR A 70 12.68 1.75 -17.32
N ILE A 71 11.36 1.86 -17.31
CA ILE A 71 10.45 0.73 -17.18
C ILE A 71 10.53 -0.15 -18.43
N ASP A 72 10.44 0.41 -19.63
CA ASP A 72 10.49 -0.35 -20.88
C ASP A 72 11.77 -1.16 -21.05
N LYS A 73 12.92 -0.62 -20.60
CA LYS A 73 14.19 -1.36 -20.62
C LYS A 73 14.25 -2.55 -19.67
N ASN A 74 13.46 -2.54 -18.62
CA ASN A 74 13.50 -3.57 -17.57
C ASN A 74 12.39 -4.62 -17.72
N ILE A 75 11.27 -4.28 -18.36
CA ILE A 75 10.23 -5.25 -18.71
C ILE A 75 10.73 -6.13 -19.86
N TYR A 76 10.60 -7.44 -19.72
CA TYR A 76 10.93 -8.42 -20.75
C TYR A 76 9.67 -9.10 -21.30
N ASP A 77 9.74 -9.64 -22.50
CA ASP A 77 8.65 -10.42 -23.10
C ASP A 77 8.42 -11.71 -22.32
N GLY A 78 7.17 -12.01 -21.98
CA GLY A 78 6.81 -13.15 -21.15
C GLY A 78 6.94 -12.92 -19.64
N ILE A 79 6.97 -11.65 -19.17
CA ILE A 79 6.91 -11.33 -17.73
C ILE A 79 5.58 -11.82 -17.15
N LYS A 80 5.59 -12.41 -15.96
CA LYS A 80 4.35 -12.79 -15.29
C LYS A 80 3.55 -11.55 -14.86
N LYS A 81 2.22 -11.64 -14.95
CA LYS A 81 1.34 -10.55 -14.51
C LYS A 81 1.62 -10.14 -13.07
N ALA A 82 1.82 -11.11 -12.17
CA ALA A 82 2.15 -10.85 -10.77
C ALA A 82 3.47 -10.08 -10.57
N ASP A 83 4.48 -10.32 -11.45
CA ASP A 83 5.80 -9.70 -11.34
C ASP A 83 5.88 -8.34 -12.05
N LEU A 84 4.86 -7.97 -12.85
CA LEU A 84 4.87 -6.75 -13.65
C LEU A 84 4.88 -5.49 -12.77
N SER A 85 4.02 -5.44 -11.78
CA SER A 85 3.93 -4.29 -10.85
C SER A 85 5.23 -4.09 -10.08
N ASP A 86 5.81 -5.18 -9.56
CA ASP A 86 7.09 -5.13 -8.86
C ASP A 86 8.22 -4.67 -9.78
N SER A 87 8.24 -5.15 -11.03
CA SER A 87 9.23 -4.73 -12.03
C SER A 87 9.14 -3.24 -12.36
N ILE A 88 7.93 -2.68 -12.41
CA ILE A 88 7.70 -1.24 -12.59
C ILE A 88 8.29 -0.47 -11.40
N LEU A 89 7.93 -0.86 -10.17
CA LEU A 89 8.41 -0.18 -8.96
C LEU A 89 9.93 -0.25 -8.81
N ILE A 90 10.53 -1.43 -9.02
CA ILE A 90 11.98 -1.63 -8.96
C ILE A 90 12.70 -0.80 -10.03
N SER A 91 12.09 -0.64 -11.21
CA SER A 91 12.66 0.16 -12.29
C SER A 91 12.74 1.65 -11.97
N VAL A 92 11.70 2.19 -11.31
CA VAL A 92 11.60 3.63 -10.99
C VAL A 92 12.37 3.98 -9.72
N ARG A 93 12.48 3.06 -8.76
CA ARG A 93 13.10 3.30 -7.46
C ARG A 93 14.48 3.97 -7.50
N PRO A 94 15.43 3.63 -8.41
CA PRO A 94 16.73 4.29 -8.49
C PRO A 94 16.66 5.77 -8.90
N LEU A 95 15.53 6.23 -9.46
CA LEU A 95 15.35 7.63 -9.83
C LEU A 95 15.24 8.55 -8.61
N ILE A 96 14.86 8.02 -7.44
CA ILE A 96 14.82 8.76 -6.16
C ILE A 96 16.22 9.31 -5.81
N GLU A 97 17.29 8.61 -6.20
CA GLU A 97 18.67 9.08 -5.99
C GLU A 97 19.01 10.30 -6.88
N LYS A 98 18.28 10.50 -7.99
CA LYS A 98 18.45 11.65 -8.88
C LYS A 98 17.68 12.86 -8.39
N ASP A 99 16.43 12.66 -7.99
CA ASP A 99 15.56 13.68 -7.41
C ASP A 99 14.59 13.04 -6.40
N PRO A 100 14.50 13.55 -5.15
CA PRO A 100 13.59 13.05 -4.12
C PRO A 100 12.11 13.05 -4.54
N ASN A 101 11.70 13.90 -5.46
CA ASN A 101 10.33 13.99 -5.94
C ASN A 101 9.84 12.72 -6.64
N TYR A 102 10.75 11.90 -7.19
CA TYR A 102 10.39 10.57 -7.68
C TYR A 102 9.83 9.64 -6.59
N SER A 103 10.06 9.94 -5.31
CA SER A 103 9.44 9.20 -4.21
C SER A 103 7.93 9.34 -4.19
N TYR A 104 7.39 10.50 -4.55
CA TYR A 104 5.94 10.70 -4.67
C TYR A 104 5.36 9.99 -5.89
N VAL A 105 6.06 10.04 -7.03
CA VAL A 105 5.66 9.29 -8.23
C VAL A 105 5.60 7.80 -7.92
N LEU A 106 6.64 7.28 -7.29
CA LEU A 106 6.72 5.85 -6.93
C LEU A 106 5.63 5.45 -5.93
N ALA A 107 5.28 6.32 -4.97
CA ALA A 107 4.16 6.10 -4.05
C ALA A 107 2.83 5.97 -4.81
N ARG A 108 2.59 6.82 -5.81
CA ARG A 108 1.36 6.77 -6.62
C ARG A 108 1.30 5.51 -7.50
N LEU A 109 2.42 5.09 -8.09
CA LEU A 109 2.52 3.82 -8.82
C LEU A 109 2.25 2.63 -7.90
N LEU A 110 2.79 2.63 -6.67
CA LEU A 110 2.50 1.63 -5.66
C LEU A 110 1.01 1.64 -5.27
N SER A 111 0.42 2.81 -5.06
CA SER A 111 -1.01 2.97 -4.73
C SER A 111 -1.92 2.35 -5.80
N ASN A 112 -1.58 2.49 -7.10
CA ASN A 112 -2.32 1.86 -8.19
C ASN A 112 -2.27 0.32 -8.10
N SER A 113 -1.08 -0.24 -7.84
CA SER A 113 -0.91 -1.69 -7.64
C SER A 113 -1.71 -2.21 -6.45
N MET A 114 -1.66 -1.49 -5.33
CA MET A 114 -2.43 -1.82 -4.11
C MET A 114 -3.93 -1.76 -4.36
N THR A 115 -4.38 -0.78 -5.14
CA THR A 115 -5.80 -0.63 -5.48
C THR A 115 -6.26 -1.79 -6.36
N GLU A 116 -5.47 -2.18 -7.36
CA GLU A 116 -5.78 -3.35 -8.21
C GLU A 116 -5.89 -4.63 -7.38
N GLU A 117 -4.97 -4.86 -6.44
CA GLU A 117 -4.99 -5.98 -5.51
C GLU A 117 -6.26 -5.98 -4.64
N ALA A 118 -6.56 -4.85 -3.97
CA ALA A 118 -7.69 -4.72 -3.06
C ALA A 118 -9.05 -4.86 -3.77
N TYR A 119 -9.20 -4.23 -4.94
CA TYR A 119 -10.43 -4.30 -5.74
C TYR A 119 -10.64 -5.71 -6.29
N SER A 120 -9.58 -6.34 -6.80
CA SER A 120 -9.63 -7.73 -7.26
C SER A 120 -10.07 -8.69 -6.15
N PHE A 121 -9.50 -8.54 -4.95
CA PHE A 121 -9.88 -9.36 -3.78
C PHE A 121 -11.35 -9.20 -3.38
N LEU A 122 -11.89 -8.00 -3.53
CA LEU A 122 -13.30 -7.70 -3.21
C LEU A 122 -14.25 -7.92 -4.40
N ASN A 123 -13.75 -8.45 -5.54
CA ASN A 123 -14.50 -8.62 -6.79
C ASN A 123 -15.12 -7.32 -7.31
N LEU A 124 -14.41 -6.22 -7.17
CA LEU A 124 -14.76 -4.92 -7.73
C LEU A 124 -14.05 -4.69 -9.06
N ASP A 125 -14.61 -3.81 -9.90
CA ASP A 125 -14.00 -3.46 -11.20
C ASP A 125 -12.74 -2.61 -10.97
N ALA A 126 -11.61 -3.12 -11.45
CA ALA A 126 -10.28 -2.49 -11.41
C ALA A 126 -9.78 -2.06 -12.81
N THR A 127 -10.68 -1.93 -13.79
CA THR A 127 -10.29 -1.57 -15.18
C THR A 127 -9.84 -0.12 -15.31
N ASP A 128 -10.46 0.80 -14.56
CA ASP A 128 -10.10 2.21 -14.49
C ASP A 128 -9.80 2.60 -13.04
N LEU A 129 -8.52 2.85 -12.75
CA LEU A 129 -8.03 3.29 -11.45
C LEU A 129 -7.67 4.78 -11.42
N SER A 130 -8.15 5.57 -12.40
CA SER A 130 -8.00 7.01 -12.37
C SER A 130 -8.64 7.61 -11.10
N ILE A 131 -8.11 8.73 -10.64
CA ILE A 131 -8.63 9.44 -9.44
C ILE A 131 -10.14 9.71 -9.58
N THR A 132 -10.61 9.99 -10.79
CA THR A 132 -12.03 10.27 -11.06
C THR A 132 -12.89 9.01 -10.93
N ALA A 133 -12.43 7.87 -11.41
CA ALA A 133 -13.12 6.59 -11.28
C ALA A 133 -13.11 6.14 -9.82
N MET A 134 -11.96 6.24 -9.16
CA MET A 134 -11.79 5.91 -7.74
C MET A 134 -12.75 6.71 -6.84
N LYS A 135 -12.92 8.02 -7.08
CA LYS A 135 -13.88 8.84 -6.31
C LYS A 135 -15.32 8.32 -6.40
N LYS A 136 -15.70 7.68 -7.49
CA LYS A 136 -17.06 7.13 -7.67
C LYS A 136 -17.21 5.77 -7.01
N SER A 137 -16.21 4.90 -7.11
CA SER A 137 -16.26 3.51 -6.63
C SER A 137 -15.80 3.34 -5.19
N TYR A 138 -15.07 4.31 -4.62
CA TYR A 138 -14.46 4.16 -3.29
C TYR A 138 -15.46 3.98 -2.15
N SER A 139 -16.63 4.58 -2.26
CA SER A 139 -17.69 4.38 -1.26
C SER A 139 -18.17 2.92 -1.24
N GLU A 140 -18.31 2.30 -2.40
CA GLU A 140 -18.66 0.89 -2.52
C GLU A 140 -17.49 0.02 -2.02
N TYR A 141 -16.25 0.34 -2.41
CA TYR A 141 -15.06 -0.33 -1.90
C TYR A 141 -15.02 -0.31 -0.37
N PHE A 142 -15.16 0.86 0.26
CA PHE A 142 -15.07 1.00 1.73
C PHE A 142 -16.12 0.16 2.46
N VAL A 143 -17.36 0.18 2.00
CA VAL A 143 -18.44 -0.64 2.58
C VAL A 143 -18.13 -2.13 2.44
N ASN A 144 -17.68 -2.57 1.26
CA ASN A 144 -17.34 -3.97 1.02
C ASN A 144 -16.10 -4.40 1.81
N TYR A 145 -15.09 -3.52 1.95
CA TYR A 145 -13.90 -3.73 2.77
C TYR A 145 -14.29 -4.02 4.24
N ILE A 146 -15.12 -3.18 4.86
CA ILE A 146 -15.56 -3.39 6.25
C ILE A 146 -16.35 -4.71 6.39
N LYS A 147 -17.31 -4.96 5.50
CA LYS A 147 -18.11 -6.20 5.51
C LYS A 147 -17.22 -7.44 5.38
N LYS A 148 -16.28 -7.41 4.42
CA LYS A 148 -15.36 -8.53 4.19
C LYS A 148 -14.40 -8.74 5.35
N GLY A 149 -13.88 -7.66 5.94
CA GLY A 149 -13.03 -7.71 7.12
C GLY A 149 -13.72 -8.34 8.33
N VAL A 150 -15.00 -8.04 8.54
CA VAL A 150 -15.83 -8.67 9.59
C VAL A 150 -16.11 -10.14 9.26
N GLU A 151 -16.49 -10.46 8.01
CA GLU A 151 -16.70 -11.85 7.54
C GLU A 151 -15.48 -12.73 7.81
N LEU A 152 -14.29 -12.22 7.49
CA LEU A 152 -13.02 -12.90 7.65
C LEU A 152 -12.49 -12.88 9.10
N LYS A 153 -13.20 -12.27 10.04
CA LYS A 153 -12.84 -12.14 11.46
C LYS A 153 -11.52 -11.37 11.68
N HIS A 154 -11.23 -10.42 10.82
CA HIS A 154 -10.16 -9.45 11.03
C HIS A 154 -10.66 -8.22 11.77
N LEU A 155 -11.89 -7.81 11.52
CA LEU A 155 -12.53 -6.61 12.08
C LEU A 155 -13.65 -6.95 13.07
N ASP A 156 -13.88 -6.04 14.03
CA ASP A 156 -14.98 -6.15 15.00
C ASP A 156 -16.33 -5.94 14.29
N SER A 157 -17.29 -6.81 14.59
CA SER A 157 -18.65 -6.73 14.03
C SER A 157 -19.39 -5.44 14.39
N LYS A 158 -19.02 -4.76 15.47
CA LYS A 158 -19.57 -3.44 15.84
C LYS A 158 -19.35 -2.36 14.77
N LEU A 159 -18.41 -2.56 13.85
CA LEU A 159 -18.20 -1.64 12.73
C LEU A 159 -19.38 -1.65 11.76
N LEU A 160 -20.17 -2.71 11.71
CA LEU A 160 -21.39 -2.79 10.90
C LEU A 160 -22.55 -1.96 11.43
N ASP A 161 -22.47 -1.52 12.70
CA ASP A 161 -23.48 -0.66 13.32
C ASP A 161 -23.32 0.83 12.94
N TYR A 162 -22.24 1.21 12.26
CA TYR A 162 -21.99 2.55 11.75
C TYR A 162 -22.74 2.81 10.44
N ASP A 163 -23.10 4.07 10.18
CA ASP A 163 -23.47 4.48 8.82
C ASP A 163 -22.21 4.53 7.91
N LEU A 164 -21.86 3.36 7.37
CA LEU A 164 -20.69 3.19 6.52
C LEU A 164 -20.73 4.07 5.26
N ASN A 165 -21.95 4.34 4.74
CA ASN A 165 -22.10 5.19 3.56
C ASN A 165 -21.81 6.66 3.90
N ASN A 166 -22.21 7.12 5.08
CA ASN A 166 -21.87 8.46 5.57
C ASN A 166 -20.36 8.60 5.81
N LEU A 167 -19.73 7.61 6.45
CA LEU A 167 -18.29 7.62 6.67
C LEU A 167 -17.53 7.62 5.34
N ALA A 168 -17.92 6.78 4.38
CA ALA A 168 -17.31 6.71 3.06
C ALA A 168 -17.32 8.05 2.31
N LYS A 169 -18.41 8.82 2.41
CA LYS A 169 -18.53 10.16 1.79
C LYS A 169 -17.58 11.19 2.40
N ASN A 170 -17.12 10.97 3.62
CA ASN A 170 -16.19 11.85 4.32
C ASN A 170 -14.72 11.46 4.10
N ILE A 171 -14.44 10.41 3.33
CA ILE A 171 -13.10 10.00 2.94
C ILE A 171 -12.59 10.92 1.83
N ASP A 172 -11.38 11.46 2.01
CA ASP A 172 -10.71 12.34 1.06
C ASP A 172 -9.50 11.64 0.42
N LEU A 173 -9.69 11.13 -0.81
CA LEU A 173 -8.65 10.42 -1.56
C LEU A 173 -7.49 11.32 -1.99
N THR A 174 -7.65 12.64 -1.97
CA THR A 174 -6.55 13.54 -2.34
C THR A 174 -5.41 13.50 -1.32
N ARG A 175 -5.68 13.01 -0.11
CA ARG A 175 -4.69 12.82 0.95
C ARG A 175 -3.69 11.70 0.64
N ASP A 176 -4.00 10.81 -0.29
CA ASP A 176 -3.03 9.81 -0.75
C ASP A 176 -1.85 10.44 -1.52
N MET A 177 -2.04 11.67 -2.05
CA MET A 177 -0.99 12.39 -2.77
C MET A 177 0.18 12.85 -1.87
N GLN A 178 0.01 12.87 -0.56
CA GLN A 178 1.04 13.30 0.39
C GLN A 178 2.03 12.18 0.77
N PHE A 179 1.75 10.93 0.40
CA PHE A 179 2.64 9.81 0.72
C PHE A 179 3.94 9.86 -0.08
N THR A 180 5.05 9.65 0.61
CA THR A 180 6.30 9.20 -0.01
C THR A 180 6.28 7.68 -0.16
N TYR A 181 7.10 7.15 -1.07
CA TYR A 181 7.19 5.71 -1.32
C TYR A 181 7.47 4.90 -0.04
N LEU A 182 8.47 5.32 0.75
CA LEU A 182 8.84 4.60 1.97
C LEU A 182 7.70 4.59 3.00
N GLY A 183 6.98 5.71 3.13
CA GLY A 183 5.84 5.81 4.04
C GLY A 183 4.71 4.85 3.63
N LEU A 184 4.31 4.89 2.36
CA LEU A 184 3.24 4.04 1.84
C LEU A 184 3.64 2.56 1.85
N GLN A 185 4.88 2.23 1.42
CA GLN A 185 5.40 0.87 1.47
C GLN A 185 5.41 0.30 2.90
N THR A 186 5.76 1.14 3.89
CA THR A 186 5.74 0.71 5.30
C THR A 186 4.33 0.39 5.78
N LEU A 187 3.33 1.20 5.38
CA LEU A 187 1.93 0.91 5.71
C LEU A 187 1.47 -0.39 5.06
N TYR A 188 1.78 -0.58 3.78
CA TYR A 188 1.45 -1.78 3.02
C TYR A 188 2.07 -3.04 3.63
N ASP A 189 3.37 -3.01 3.91
CA ASP A 189 4.09 -4.20 4.37
C ASP A 189 3.73 -4.59 5.79
N ARG A 190 3.40 -3.62 6.66
CA ARG A 190 3.32 -3.83 8.11
C ARG A 190 1.97 -3.58 8.74
N TYR A 191 1.14 -2.69 8.18
CA TYR A 191 -0.03 -2.17 8.90
C TYR A 191 -1.36 -2.54 8.28
N PHE A 192 -1.42 -2.67 6.95
CA PHE A 192 -2.69 -2.94 6.28
C PHE A 192 -3.18 -4.35 6.54
N ILE A 193 -4.49 -4.47 6.75
CA ILE A 193 -5.15 -5.75 6.94
C ILE A 193 -5.02 -6.57 5.66
N HIS A 194 -4.62 -7.82 5.84
CA HIS A 194 -4.46 -8.78 4.76
C HIS A 194 -5.11 -10.12 5.10
N HIS A 195 -5.42 -10.90 4.10
CA HIS A 195 -5.89 -12.26 4.22
C HIS A 195 -5.10 -13.14 3.24
N ASN A 196 -4.42 -14.17 3.75
CA ASN A 196 -3.54 -15.05 2.95
C ASN A 196 -2.57 -14.26 2.06
N GLU A 197 -1.85 -13.32 2.64
CA GLU A 197 -0.87 -12.43 1.98
C GLU A 197 -1.46 -11.36 1.04
N THR A 198 -2.73 -11.42 0.68
CA THR A 198 -3.41 -10.39 -0.12
C THR A 198 -3.89 -9.26 0.78
N ARG A 199 -3.44 -8.05 0.51
CA ARG A 199 -3.86 -6.85 1.23
C ARG A 199 -5.07 -6.25 0.54
N PHE A 200 -6.14 -6.09 1.31
CA PHE A 200 -7.39 -5.52 0.80
C PHE A 200 -7.79 -4.22 1.49
N GLU A 201 -6.90 -3.68 2.32
CA GLU A 201 -7.03 -2.37 2.96
C GLU A 201 -6.23 -1.32 2.20
N LEU A 202 -6.85 -0.18 1.87
CA LEU A 202 -6.23 0.97 1.22
C LEU A 202 -5.98 2.11 2.22
N PRO A 203 -5.07 3.07 1.95
CA PRO A 203 -4.62 4.04 2.93
C PRO A 203 -5.73 4.81 3.62
N GLN A 204 -6.70 5.33 2.89
CA GLN A 204 -7.77 6.14 3.50
C GLN A 204 -8.78 5.26 4.25
N ALA A 205 -9.00 4.02 3.83
CA ALA A 205 -9.80 3.04 4.58
C ALA A 205 -9.12 2.65 5.89
N PHE A 206 -7.79 2.50 5.87
CA PHE A 206 -7.00 2.25 7.07
C PHE A 206 -7.17 3.36 8.10
N PHE A 207 -6.99 4.65 7.73
CA PHE A 207 -7.19 5.75 8.68
C PHE A 207 -8.63 5.83 9.19
N MET A 208 -9.61 5.59 8.31
CA MET A 208 -11.01 5.57 8.75
C MET A 208 -11.29 4.40 9.69
N ARG A 209 -10.75 3.20 9.44
CA ARG A 209 -10.86 2.05 10.34
C ARG A 209 -10.27 2.35 11.70
N VAL A 210 -9.06 2.92 11.75
CA VAL A 210 -8.40 3.29 13.01
C VAL A 210 -9.27 4.29 13.77
N ALA A 211 -9.80 5.30 13.10
CA ALA A 211 -10.68 6.32 13.68
C ALA A 211 -11.98 5.72 14.22
N MET A 212 -12.63 4.81 13.47
CA MET A 212 -13.84 4.11 13.92
C MET A 212 -13.58 3.29 15.17
N GLY A 213 -12.46 2.58 15.25
CA GLY A 213 -12.11 1.77 16.42
C GLY A 213 -11.82 2.63 17.66
N LEU A 214 -11.23 3.81 17.49
CA LEU A 214 -11.03 4.77 18.57
C LEU A 214 -12.33 5.38 19.06
N ALA A 215 -13.29 5.61 18.17
CA ALA A 215 -14.58 6.22 18.46
C ALA A 215 -15.68 5.21 18.86
N ILE A 216 -15.39 3.91 18.94
CA ILE A 216 -16.39 2.85 19.07
C ILE A 216 -17.27 2.96 20.31
N ASN A 217 -16.77 3.61 21.36
CA ASN A 217 -17.48 3.81 22.64
C ASN A 217 -17.91 5.28 22.86
N GLU A 218 -17.77 6.15 21.85
CA GLU A 218 -18.20 7.53 21.92
C GLU A 218 -19.74 7.64 21.70
N ASP A 219 -20.37 8.63 22.34
CA ASP A 219 -21.82 8.86 22.20
C ASP A 219 -22.20 9.24 20.76
N ASP A 220 -21.39 10.11 20.11
CA ASP A 220 -21.51 10.46 18.69
C ASP A 220 -20.35 9.86 17.90
N ARG A 221 -20.34 8.54 17.80
CA ARG A 221 -19.23 7.79 17.24
C ARG A 221 -18.97 8.10 15.76
N GLU A 222 -20.01 8.41 14.95
CA GLU A 222 -19.83 8.79 13.55
C GLU A 222 -19.09 10.14 13.43
N ALA A 223 -19.53 11.16 14.14
CA ALA A 223 -18.87 12.47 14.11
C ALA A 223 -17.43 12.38 14.66
N LYS A 224 -17.22 11.61 15.74
CA LYS A 224 -15.87 11.39 16.30
C LYS A 224 -14.97 10.59 15.36
N SER A 225 -15.50 9.60 14.66
CA SER A 225 -14.73 8.89 13.63
C SER A 225 -14.27 9.83 12.51
N ILE A 226 -15.14 10.71 12.04
CA ILE A 226 -14.79 11.70 11.00
C ILE A 226 -13.76 12.70 11.52
N GLU A 227 -13.88 13.16 12.77
CA GLU A 227 -12.91 14.05 13.41
C GLU A 227 -11.52 13.39 13.51
N PHE A 228 -11.45 12.17 14.05
CA PHE A 228 -10.20 11.42 14.20
C PHE A 228 -9.60 11.04 12.84
N TYR A 229 -10.42 10.66 11.87
CA TYR A 229 -9.98 10.41 10.51
C TYR A 229 -9.30 11.63 9.90
N LYS A 230 -9.89 12.81 10.03
CA LYS A 230 -9.31 14.04 9.50
C LYS A 230 -7.95 14.33 10.10
N LEU A 231 -7.79 14.13 11.39
CA LEU A 231 -6.55 14.37 12.12
C LEU A 231 -5.44 13.36 11.74
N LEU A 232 -5.79 12.08 11.63
CA LEU A 232 -4.84 11.02 11.29
C LEU A 232 -4.43 11.08 9.81
N SER A 233 -5.39 11.25 8.91
CA SER A 233 -5.14 11.20 7.47
C SER A 233 -4.50 12.47 6.90
N SER A 234 -4.50 13.60 7.64
CA SER A 234 -3.74 14.81 7.31
C SER A 234 -2.28 14.75 7.80
N PHE A 235 -1.93 13.75 8.59
CA PHE A 235 -0.64 13.63 9.29
C PHE A 235 -0.39 14.71 10.36
N ASP A 236 -1.44 15.43 10.79
CA ASP A 236 -1.33 16.35 11.91
C ASP A 236 -1.09 15.62 13.24
N PHE A 237 -1.52 14.35 13.29
CA PHE A 237 -1.27 13.43 14.40
C PHE A 237 -1.09 12.01 13.89
N MET A 238 -0.19 11.25 14.51
CA MET A 238 0.00 9.84 14.24
C MET A 238 -0.04 9.04 15.55
N SER A 239 -0.88 8.03 15.58
CA SER A 239 -0.99 7.12 16.73
C SER A 239 0.21 6.19 16.82
N SER A 240 0.39 5.57 17.99
CA SER A 240 1.39 4.53 18.19
C SER A 240 1.07 3.27 17.36
N THR A 241 2.11 2.48 17.12
CA THR A 241 2.02 1.23 16.35
C THR A 241 0.87 0.31 16.79
N PRO A 242 0.67 -0.03 18.08
CA PRO A 242 -0.44 -0.90 18.48
C PRO A 242 -1.82 -0.33 18.14
N THR A 243 -1.99 0.97 18.26
CA THR A 243 -3.26 1.63 17.87
C THR A 243 -3.51 1.46 16.38
N LEU A 244 -2.51 1.71 15.53
CA LEU A 244 -2.62 1.58 14.08
C LEU A 244 -2.92 0.13 13.65
N PHE A 245 -2.30 -0.85 14.31
CA PHE A 245 -2.54 -2.27 14.03
C PHE A 245 -3.91 -2.76 14.49
N ASN A 246 -4.24 -2.50 15.76
CA ASN A 246 -5.26 -3.24 16.46
C ASN A 246 -6.59 -2.51 16.58
N SER A 247 -6.63 -1.20 16.27
CA SER A 247 -7.88 -0.44 16.34
C SER A 247 -8.93 -1.05 15.42
N ALA A 248 -10.14 -1.23 15.93
CA ALA A 248 -11.27 -1.85 15.25
C ALA A 248 -11.10 -3.35 14.89
N THR A 249 -10.08 -4.02 15.41
CA THR A 249 -9.92 -5.47 15.26
C THR A 249 -10.57 -6.23 16.42
N LEU A 250 -10.62 -7.57 16.33
CA LEU A 250 -11.13 -8.43 17.41
C LEU A 250 -10.28 -8.42 18.69
N LYS A 251 -9.07 -7.90 18.62
CA LYS A 251 -8.14 -7.80 19.77
C LYS A 251 -7.59 -6.37 19.86
N PRO A 252 -8.41 -5.41 20.33
CA PRO A 252 -8.08 -3.98 20.32
C PRO A 252 -7.12 -3.61 21.46
N GLN A 253 -5.91 -4.21 21.47
CA GLN A 253 -4.83 -3.78 22.34
C GLN A 253 -4.17 -2.56 21.69
N LEU A 254 -4.38 -1.36 22.27
CA LEU A 254 -4.01 -0.08 21.66
C LEU A 254 -2.81 0.60 22.33
N SER A 255 -2.39 0.13 23.51
CA SER A 255 -1.31 0.75 24.28
C SER A 255 0.05 0.26 23.82
N SER A 256 1.01 1.17 23.67
CA SER A 256 2.39 0.82 23.29
C SER A 256 3.29 0.56 24.50
N CYS A 257 2.96 1.11 25.67
CA CYS A 257 3.77 1.03 26.88
C CYS A 257 2.91 0.79 28.09
N TYR A 258 3.45 0.06 29.06
CA TYR A 258 2.85 -0.22 30.34
C TYR A 258 3.86 0.14 31.43
N LEU A 259 3.38 0.76 32.49
CA LEU A 259 4.18 1.07 33.66
C LEU A 259 3.66 0.24 34.84
N SER A 260 4.54 -0.54 35.44
CA SER A 260 4.25 -1.34 36.63
C SER A 260 5.10 -0.86 37.80
N THR A 261 4.57 -0.97 39.00
CA THR A 261 5.32 -0.74 40.24
C THR A 261 5.64 -2.07 40.89
N LEU A 262 6.92 -2.31 41.16
CA LEU A 262 7.35 -3.52 41.85
C LEU A 262 7.45 -3.23 43.34
N PRO A 263 6.71 -3.94 44.22
CA PRO A 263 6.92 -3.89 45.66
C PRO A 263 8.30 -4.43 46.06
N ASP A 264 8.86 -3.92 47.16
CA ASP A 264 10.15 -4.36 47.68
C ASP A 264 9.96 -5.60 48.58
N ASP A 265 9.32 -6.63 48.07
CA ASP A 265 9.20 -7.93 48.69
C ASP A 265 9.25 -9.04 47.64
N LEU A 266 9.67 -10.24 48.04
CA LEU A 266 9.88 -11.36 47.12
C LEU A 266 8.63 -11.74 46.35
N ARG A 267 7.46 -11.70 46.99
CA ARG A 267 6.21 -12.09 46.33
C ARG A 267 5.81 -11.04 45.27
N GLY A 268 5.89 -9.76 45.63
CA GLY A 268 5.58 -8.67 44.70
C GLY A 268 6.52 -8.63 43.49
N ILE A 269 7.79 -9.01 43.64
CA ILE A 269 8.74 -9.13 42.53
C ILE A 269 8.29 -10.22 41.57
N PHE A 270 7.92 -11.41 42.06
CA PHE A 270 7.46 -12.50 41.19
C PHE A 270 6.09 -12.24 40.57
N GLU A 271 5.18 -11.57 41.25
CA GLU A 271 3.92 -11.08 40.68
C GLU A 271 4.17 -10.12 39.51
N GLY A 272 5.09 -9.15 39.66
CA GLY A 272 5.50 -8.24 38.59
C GLY A 272 6.08 -8.98 37.37
N ILE A 273 6.94 -9.96 37.58
CA ILE A 273 7.47 -10.79 36.48
C ILE A 273 6.33 -11.53 35.74
N SER A 274 5.35 -12.03 36.48
CA SER A 274 4.18 -12.71 35.91
C SER A 274 3.33 -11.74 35.07
N ASP A 275 3.11 -10.53 35.57
CA ASP A 275 2.36 -9.49 34.88
C ASP A 275 3.07 -9.05 33.58
N ASP A 276 4.40 -8.86 33.63
CA ASP A 276 5.21 -8.52 32.45
C ASP A 276 5.16 -9.64 31.38
N ALA A 277 5.19 -10.91 31.83
CA ALA A 277 5.06 -12.04 30.92
C ALA A 277 3.67 -12.06 30.24
N MET A 278 2.61 -11.72 30.98
CA MET A 278 1.26 -11.64 30.43
C MET A 278 1.10 -10.45 29.49
N LEU A 279 1.68 -9.30 29.79
CA LEU A 279 1.70 -8.13 28.90
C LEU A 279 2.41 -8.47 27.60
N SER A 280 3.61 -9.05 27.66
CA SER A 280 4.38 -9.46 26.48
C SER A 280 3.65 -10.48 25.61
N LYS A 281 2.92 -11.42 26.23
CA LYS A 281 2.10 -12.40 25.49
C LYS A 281 1.04 -11.75 24.62
N PHE A 282 0.51 -10.60 25.02
CA PHE A 282 -0.51 -9.84 24.29
C PHE A 282 0.05 -8.63 23.56
N ALA A 283 1.34 -8.65 23.22
CA ALA A 283 2.04 -7.59 22.50
C ALA A 283 2.07 -6.23 23.23
N GLY A 284 1.98 -6.24 24.54
CA GLY A 284 2.29 -5.09 25.41
C GLY A 284 3.76 -5.10 25.84
N GLY A 285 4.32 -3.91 26.05
CA GLY A 285 5.70 -3.77 26.47
C GLY A 285 5.93 -2.54 27.32
#